data_e037335c115b027e9a87d3af50b1f6bd
#
_entry.id   e037335c115b027e9a87d3af50b1f6bd
#
_cell.length_a   1.000
_cell.length_b   1.000
_cell.length_c   1.000
_cell.angle_alpha   90.00
_cell.angle_beta   90.00
_cell.angle_gamma   90.00
#
_symmetry.space_group_name_H-M   'P 1'
#
loop_
_entity.id
_entity.type
_entity.pdbx_description
1 polymer ?
#
loop_
_entity_poly.entity_id
_entity_poly.type
_entity_poly.pdbx_seq_one_letter_code
_entity_poly.pdbx_strand_id
1 'polypeptide(L)'
;IGLFNSILVKKDGEWKHSLSIKETEYNEMLDSLPDGTKINITLEVQGRDATYAQMKRIHAMIRQLANDTGMDFEPLKEEIKDKAGLCIGEICKSFADCDTDELNAAIQAAIALGDFCGSNLR
;
A
#
# COMPACT_ATOMS: atom_id res chain seq x y z
N ILE A 1 -27.87 19.19 -2.42
CA ILE A 1 -26.81 18.58 -1.60
C ILE A 1 -25.96 17.73 -2.53
N GLY A 2 -24.67 18.02 -2.59
CA GLY A 2 -23.72 17.30 -3.43
C GLY A 2 -23.17 16.05 -2.79
N LEU A 3 -22.48 15.22 -3.60
CA LEU A 3 -21.69 14.11 -3.10
C LEU A 3 -20.29 14.61 -2.75
N PHE A 4 -19.83 14.27 -1.56
CA PHE A 4 -18.49 14.59 -1.11
C PHE A 4 -17.68 13.31 -0.98
N ASN A 5 -16.49 13.32 -1.54
CA ASN A 5 -15.55 12.23 -1.39
C ASN A 5 -14.53 12.55 -0.30
N SER A 6 -14.38 11.63 0.63
CA SER A 6 -13.38 11.71 1.68
C SER A 6 -12.63 10.41 1.76
N ILE A 7 -11.32 10.50 1.86
CA ILE A 7 -10.46 9.35 2.07
C ILE A 7 -9.90 9.44 3.49
N LEU A 8 -10.10 8.38 4.28
CA LEU A 8 -9.47 8.24 5.59
C LEU A 8 -8.14 7.51 5.40
N VAL A 9 -7.08 8.15 5.86
CA VAL A 9 -5.73 7.56 5.80
C VAL A 9 -5.22 7.40 7.21
N LYS A 10 -4.81 6.18 7.55
CA LYS A 10 -4.15 5.90 8.82
C LYS A 10 -2.66 6.13 8.66
N LYS A 11 -2.12 7.05 9.48
CA LYS A 11 -0.70 7.37 9.49
C LYS A 11 -0.23 7.55 10.95
N ASP A 12 0.83 6.85 11.31
CA ASP A 12 1.40 6.89 12.66
C ASP A 12 0.37 6.59 13.76
N GLY A 13 -0.54 5.64 13.48
CA GLY A 13 -1.60 5.26 14.41
C GLY A 13 -2.80 6.19 14.45
N GLU A 14 -2.77 7.30 13.72
CA GLU A 14 -3.85 8.27 13.66
C GLU A 14 -4.57 8.25 12.32
N TRP A 15 -5.87 8.53 12.36
CA TRP A 15 -6.69 8.64 11.16
C TRP A 15 -6.81 10.10 10.75
N LYS A 16 -6.53 10.37 9.47
CA LYS A 16 -6.66 11.70 8.87
C LYS A 16 -7.59 11.64 7.67
N HIS A 17 -8.39 12.69 7.50
CA HIS A 17 -9.27 12.85 6.35
C HIS A 17 -8.56 13.62 5.25
N SER A 18 -8.71 13.14 4.01
CA SER A 18 -8.45 13.91 2.82
C SER A 18 -9.81 14.22 2.18
N LEU A 19 -10.22 15.46 2.21
CA LEU A 19 -11.51 15.90 1.69
C LEU A 19 -11.37 16.47 0.29
N SER A 20 -12.40 16.26 -0.55
CA SER A 20 -12.49 16.86 -1.89
C SER A 20 -12.80 18.36 -1.84
N ILE A 21 -13.19 18.88 -0.68
CA ILE A 21 -13.47 20.30 -0.43
C ILE A 21 -12.68 20.77 0.78
N LYS A 22 -12.60 22.08 0.97
CA LYS A 22 -11.97 22.65 2.17
C LYS A 22 -12.74 22.23 3.41
N GLU A 23 -12.00 21.94 4.48
CA GLU A 23 -12.57 21.52 5.76
C GLU A 23 -13.61 22.52 6.31
N THR A 24 -13.34 23.84 6.13
CA THR A 24 -14.26 24.89 6.54
C THR A 24 -15.58 24.82 5.79
N GLU A 25 -15.56 24.59 4.49
CA GLU A 25 -16.77 24.43 3.66
C GLU A 25 -17.54 23.18 4.06
N TYR A 26 -16.84 22.10 4.36
CA TYR A 26 -17.44 20.84 4.82
C TYR A 26 -18.17 21.05 6.14
N ASN A 27 -17.54 21.71 7.13
CA ASN A 27 -18.13 21.98 8.42
C ASN A 27 -19.33 22.93 8.30
N GLU A 28 -19.24 23.97 7.47
CA GLU A 28 -20.36 24.88 7.22
C GLU A 28 -21.56 24.16 6.62
N MET A 29 -21.31 23.26 5.68
CA MET A 29 -22.35 22.44 5.06
C MET A 29 -23.06 21.58 6.11
N LEU A 30 -22.31 20.90 6.98
CA LEU A 30 -22.88 20.09 8.05
C LEU A 30 -23.69 20.93 9.04
N ASP A 31 -23.16 22.10 9.44
CA ASP A 31 -23.82 22.99 10.39
C ASP A 31 -25.09 23.61 9.80
N SER A 32 -25.19 23.73 8.49
CA SER A 32 -26.39 24.27 7.81
C SER A 32 -27.55 23.29 7.74
N LEU A 33 -27.33 22.02 8.05
CA LEU A 33 -28.37 21.00 7.97
C LEU A 33 -29.33 21.11 9.16
N PRO A 34 -30.67 20.93 8.93
CA PRO A 34 -31.65 20.98 10.02
C PRO A 34 -31.44 19.85 11.02
N ASP A 35 -31.92 20.07 12.25
CA ASP A 35 -31.96 19.02 13.24
C ASP A 35 -32.78 17.85 12.77
N GLY A 36 -32.31 16.64 13.04
CA GLY A 36 -32.95 15.40 12.61
C GLY A 36 -32.54 14.94 11.22
N THR A 37 -31.68 15.70 10.53
CA THR A 37 -31.11 15.26 9.25
C THR A 37 -30.27 14.01 9.44
N LYS A 38 -30.48 13.01 8.59
CA LYS A 38 -29.74 11.75 8.59
C LYS A 38 -28.78 11.73 7.40
N ILE A 39 -27.55 11.35 7.65
CA ILE A 39 -26.52 11.22 6.62
C ILE A 39 -26.12 9.74 6.51
N ASN A 40 -26.19 9.21 5.29
CA ASN A 40 -25.71 7.86 5.03
C ASN A 40 -24.21 7.91 4.73
N ILE A 41 -23.45 7.12 5.47
CA ILE A 41 -22.01 7.02 5.28
C ILE A 41 -21.68 5.57 4.88
N THR A 42 -21.00 5.41 3.75
CA THR A 42 -20.51 4.12 3.31
C THR A 42 -18.99 4.10 3.43
N LEU A 43 -18.47 3.08 4.12
CA LEU A 43 -17.03 2.91 4.29
C LEU A 43 -16.56 1.74 3.41
N GLU A 44 -15.59 2.02 2.54
CA GLU A 44 -14.95 1.01 1.71
C GLU A 44 -13.44 1.07 1.94
N VAL A 45 -12.82 -0.11 2.05
CA VAL A 45 -11.36 -0.20 2.14
C VAL A 45 -10.81 -0.28 0.72
N GLN A 46 -10.22 0.82 0.25
CA GLN A 46 -9.70 0.91 -1.11
C GLN A 46 -8.43 0.10 -1.30
N GLY A 47 -8.43 -0.75 -2.33
CA GLY A 47 -7.23 -1.46 -2.80
C GLY A 47 -6.57 -2.41 -1.80
N ARG A 48 -7.12 -2.53 -0.58
CA ARG A 48 -6.47 -3.26 0.50
C ARG A 48 -6.41 -4.76 0.23
N ASP A 49 -7.48 -5.36 -0.29
CA ASP A 49 -7.53 -6.81 -0.50
C ASP A 49 -6.51 -7.24 -1.55
N ALA A 50 -6.46 -6.55 -2.69
CA ALA A 50 -5.46 -6.79 -3.73
C ALA A 50 -4.05 -6.54 -3.19
N THR A 51 -3.83 -5.43 -2.50
CA THR A 51 -2.55 -5.05 -1.91
C THR A 51 -2.08 -6.06 -0.87
N TYR A 52 -2.99 -6.55 -0.02
CA TYR A 52 -2.69 -7.53 1.01
C TYR A 52 -2.27 -8.88 0.39
N ALA A 53 -2.99 -9.34 -0.65
CA ALA A 53 -2.63 -10.56 -1.37
C ALA A 53 -1.25 -10.44 -2.02
N GLN A 54 -0.94 -9.28 -2.60
CA GLN A 54 0.37 -8.99 -3.19
C GLN A 54 1.47 -8.95 -2.13
N MET A 55 1.21 -8.37 -0.97
CA MET A 55 2.15 -8.37 0.16
C MET A 55 2.48 -9.79 0.62
N LYS A 56 1.47 -10.64 0.77
CA LYS A 56 1.68 -12.04 1.12
C LYS A 56 2.52 -12.75 0.07
N ARG A 57 2.21 -12.50 -1.20
CA ARG A 57 2.94 -13.11 -2.33
C ARG A 57 4.40 -12.70 -2.33
N ILE A 58 4.69 -11.41 -2.22
CA ILE A 58 6.09 -10.95 -2.25
C ILE A 58 6.89 -11.50 -1.06
N HIS A 59 6.31 -11.55 0.14
CA HIS A 59 6.99 -12.14 1.29
C HIS A 59 7.27 -13.63 1.09
N ALA A 60 6.32 -14.38 0.54
CA ALA A 60 6.49 -15.80 0.24
C ALA A 60 7.58 -16.02 -0.80
N MET A 61 7.62 -15.17 -1.83
CA MET A 61 8.65 -15.23 -2.88
C MET A 61 10.06 -14.97 -2.32
N ILE A 62 10.19 -13.98 -1.44
CA ILE A 62 11.49 -13.67 -0.80
C ILE A 62 11.93 -14.83 0.09
N ARG A 63 11.03 -15.45 0.85
CA ARG A 63 11.35 -16.63 1.66
C ARG A 63 11.81 -17.79 0.81
N GLN A 64 11.13 -18.06 -0.29
CA GLN A 64 11.52 -19.11 -1.22
C GLN A 64 12.89 -18.85 -1.81
N LEU A 65 13.14 -17.62 -2.23
CA LEU A 65 14.43 -17.22 -2.78
C LEU A 65 15.55 -17.35 -1.75
N ALA A 66 15.28 -16.95 -0.51
CA ALA A 66 16.23 -17.11 0.60
C ALA A 66 16.57 -18.59 0.83
N ASN A 67 15.56 -19.46 0.83
CA ASN A 67 15.75 -20.90 0.98
C ASN A 67 16.55 -21.51 -0.18
N ASP A 68 16.22 -21.09 -1.41
CA ASP A 68 16.84 -21.66 -2.63
C ASP A 68 18.29 -21.19 -2.81
N THR A 69 18.64 -20.00 -2.35
CA THR A 69 19.96 -19.40 -2.51
C THR A 69 20.86 -19.51 -1.28
N GLY A 70 20.26 -19.79 -0.11
CA GLY A 70 20.98 -19.76 1.16
C GLY A 70 21.29 -18.34 1.66
N MET A 71 20.75 -17.31 1.02
CA MET A 71 20.89 -15.93 1.44
C MET A 71 19.87 -15.57 2.53
N ASP A 72 20.19 -14.56 3.34
CA ASP A 72 19.29 -14.09 4.37
C ASP A 72 18.11 -13.31 3.78
N PHE A 73 16.96 -13.38 4.46
CA PHE A 73 15.71 -12.74 4.02
C PHE A 73 15.85 -11.21 3.90
N GLU A 74 16.40 -10.55 4.92
CA GLU A 74 16.46 -9.08 4.95
C GLU A 74 17.32 -8.48 3.84
N PRO A 75 18.55 -8.95 3.57
CA PRO A 75 19.32 -8.48 2.44
C PRO A 75 18.63 -8.70 1.08
N LEU A 76 17.96 -9.84 0.90
CA LEU A 76 17.20 -10.12 -0.33
C LEU A 76 16.03 -9.16 -0.49
N LYS A 77 15.32 -8.88 0.59
CA LYS A 77 14.21 -7.93 0.59
C LYS A 77 14.67 -6.54 0.16
N GLU A 78 15.78 -6.07 0.71
CA GLU A 78 16.35 -4.77 0.35
C GLU A 78 16.80 -4.73 -1.11
N GLU A 79 17.43 -5.79 -1.61
CA GLU A 79 17.85 -5.91 -3.00
C GLU A 79 16.65 -5.83 -3.96
N ILE A 80 15.57 -6.53 -3.64
CA ILE A 80 14.33 -6.52 -4.43
C ILE A 80 13.70 -5.13 -4.42
N LYS A 81 13.66 -4.47 -3.27
CA LYS A 81 13.15 -3.11 -3.16
C LYS A 81 13.97 -2.13 -4.00
N ASP A 82 15.28 -2.24 -3.95
CA ASP A 82 16.17 -1.39 -4.74
C ASP A 82 15.92 -1.58 -6.25
N LYS A 83 15.85 -2.83 -6.71
CA LYS A 83 15.56 -3.15 -8.13
C LYS A 83 14.17 -2.69 -8.56
N ALA A 84 13.21 -2.67 -7.64
CA ALA A 84 11.84 -2.21 -7.93
C ALA A 84 11.70 -0.69 -7.91
N GLY A 85 12.76 0.05 -7.57
CA GLY A 85 12.72 1.50 -7.50
C GLY A 85 12.05 2.04 -6.23
N LEU A 86 11.98 1.24 -5.18
CA LEU A 86 11.33 1.61 -3.91
C LEU A 86 12.29 2.23 -2.89
N CYS A 87 13.55 2.40 -3.25
CA CYS A 87 14.57 2.94 -2.36
C CYS A 87 15.10 4.27 -2.86
N ILE A 88 15.34 5.21 -1.94
CA ILE A 88 16.07 6.44 -2.18
C ILE A 88 17.30 6.42 -1.26
N GLY A 89 18.48 6.20 -1.84
CA GLY A 89 19.69 5.96 -1.08
C GLY A 89 19.57 4.70 -0.22
N GLU A 90 19.79 4.83 1.09
CA GLU A 90 19.68 3.71 2.03
C GLU A 90 18.27 3.51 2.59
N ILE A 91 17.35 4.42 2.26
CA ILE A 91 15.96 4.39 2.76
C ILE A 91 15.08 3.73 1.74
N CYS A 92 14.45 2.62 2.12
CA CYS A 92 13.53 1.88 1.28
C CYS A 92 12.11 1.95 1.83
N LYS A 93 11.13 2.04 0.91
CA LYS A 93 9.72 2.08 1.26
C LYS A 93 9.27 0.74 1.83
N SER A 94 8.49 0.77 2.92
CA SER A 94 7.87 -0.45 3.45
C SER A 94 6.84 -0.99 2.46
N PHE A 95 6.75 -2.31 2.32
CA PHE A 95 5.69 -2.92 1.49
C PHE A 95 4.29 -2.54 1.96
N ALA A 96 4.10 -2.29 3.25
CA ALA A 96 2.82 -1.85 3.80
C ALA A 96 2.41 -0.45 3.29
N ASP A 97 3.38 0.36 2.87
CA ASP A 97 3.15 1.71 2.34
C ASP A 97 3.10 1.74 0.81
N CYS A 98 3.29 0.60 0.15
CA CYS A 98 3.27 0.50 -1.30
C CYS A 98 1.84 0.40 -1.83
N ASP A 99 1.62 0.97 -3.03
CA ASP A 99 0.40 0.75 -3.80
C ASP A 99 0.49 -0.53 -4.65
N THR A 100 -0.57 -0.83 -5.38
CA THR A 100 -0.66 -2.01 -6.25
C THR A 100 0.46 -2.05 -7.30
N ASP A 101 0.75 -0.92 -7.93
CA ASP A 101 1.79 -0.83 -8.97
C ASP A 101 3.19 -1.04 -8.39
N GLU A 102 3.45 -0.47 -7.22
CA GLU A 102 4.71 -0.64 -6.51
C GLU A 102 4.93 -2.09 -6.08
N LEU A 103 3.90 -2.74 -5.56
CA LEU A 103 3.99 -4.16 -5.19
C LEU A 103 4.16 -5.07 -6.41
N ASN A 104 3.51 -4.75 -7.54
CA ASN A 104 3.73 -5.46 -8.79
C ASN A 104 5.18 -5.31 -9.26
N ALA A 105 5.75 -4.12 -9.17
CA ALA A 105 7.16 -3.89 -9.50
C ALA A 105 8.09 -4.74 -8.63
N ALA A 106 7.80 -4.84 -7.32
CA ALA A 106 8.55 -5.69 -6.40
C ALA A 106 8.44 -7.17 -6.78
N ILE A 107 7.24 -7.63 -7.12
CA ILE A 107 7.01 -9.02 -7.57
C ILE A 107 7.80 -9.32 -8.83
N GLN A 108 7.79 -8.43 -9.82
CA GLN A 108 8.55 -8.61 -11.05
C GLN A 108 10.06 -8.58 -10.79
N ALA A 109 10.53 -7.72 -9.90
CA ALA A 109 11.94 -7.68 -9.49
C ALA A 109 12.36 -8.99 -8.81
N ALA A 110 11.50 -9.55 -7.96
CA ALA A 110 11.75 -10.85 -7.32
C ALA A 110 11.83 -11.99 -8.34
N ILE A 111 10.93 -12.01 -9.33
CA ILE A 111 10.94 -13.01 -10.40
C ILE A 111 12.25 -12.91 -11.20
N ALA A 112 12.66 -11.70 -11.57
CA ALA A 112 13.89 -11.48 -12.32
C ALA A 112 15.13 -11.93 -11.54
N LEU A 113 15.18 -11.60 -10.25
CA LEU A 113 16.27 -12.03 -9.38
C LEU A 113 16.29 -13.56 -9.21
N GLY A 114 15.10 -14.16 -9.06
CA GLY A 114 14.96 -15.62 -9.01
C GLY A 114 15.45 -16.29 -10.27
N ASP A 115 15.06 -15.78 -11.45
CA ASP A 115 15.55 -16.31 -12.74
C ASP A 115 17.07 -16.24 -12.84
N PHE A 116 17.66 -15.14 -12.38
CA PHE A 116 19.12 -14.98 -12.36
C PHE A 116 19.79 -16.00 -11.44
N CYS A 117 19.18 -16.31 -10.31
CA CYS A 117 19.71 -17.25 -9.31
C CYS A 117 19.32 -18.72 -9.60
N GLY A 118 18.55 -18.99 -10.63
CA GLY A 118 18.06 -20.32 -10.96
C GLY A 118 16.86 -20.76 -10.12
N SER A 119 16.17 -19.85 -9.46
CA SER A 119 14.98 -20.11 -8.65
C SER A 119 13.72 -19.71 -9.42
N ASN A 120 12.75 -20.61 -9.49
CA ASN A 120 11.48 -20.34 -10.18
C ASN A 120 10.44 -19.85 -9.16
N LEU A 121 10.18 -18.54 -9.16
CA LEU A 121 9.22 -17.89 -8.27
C LEU A 121 7.85 -17.66 -8.90
N ARG A 122 7.64 -18.06 -10.14
CA ARG A 122 6.36 -17.87 -10.86
C ARG A 122 5.24 -18.73 -10.34
#